data_c468c0a831ceb053523624a06ee9457c
#
_entry.id   c468c0a831ceb053523624a06ee9457c
#
_cell.length_a   1.000
_cell.length_b   1.000
_cell.length_c   1.000
_cell.angle_alpha   90.00
_cell.angle_beta   90.00
_cell.angle_gamma   90.00
#
_symmetry.space_group_name_H-M   'P 1'
#
loop_
_entity.id
_entity.type
_entity.pdbx_description
1 polymer ?
#
loop_
_entity_poly.entity_id
_entity_poly.type
_entity_poly.pdbx_seq_one_letter_code
_entity_poly.pdbx_strand_id
1 'polypeptide(L)'
;HTPTRRQRQMCIRDRIINSPILISNKIYQLLPFDQSHPLALNRIMPVIGLAQSLNWLDESQYKESSIASVNMLARYHNVDYVEAVLSAENNRCIPGTLGKRFNLGRRGNSYFSKIFTRPATTAGASILAGQLLAHNEEGIIFSPAGGNHHAKKNQAAGFCIFNDPVLGILSMLDNGLKTVLYVDLDAHHGDGVQEAFQNDDRVFTISIHEKNRWPYTGKISERGLGNIRHLPVPKDLNDNE
;
A
#
# COMPACT_ATOMS: atom_id res chain seq x y z
N HIS A 1 -17.72 -15.05 -37.84
CA HIS A 1 -16.29 -15.36 -37.81
C HIS A 1 -15.75 -15.12 -36.39
N THR A 2 -15.59 -16.19 -35.63
CA THR A 2 -14.93 -16.14 -34.31
C THR A 2 -13.41 -16.17 -34.55
N PRO A 3 -12.63 -15.22 -34.03
CA PRO A 3 -11.19 -15.18 -34.23
C PRO A 3 -10.54 -16.46 -33.68
N THR A 4 -9.61 -17.05 -34.43
CA THR A 4 -8.86 -18.22 -34.02
C THR A 4 -7.97 -17.91 -32.80
N ARG A 5 -7.60 -18.94 -32.01
CA ARG A 5 -6.73 -18.79 -30.84
C ARG A 5 -5.39 -18.07 -31.18
N ARG A 6 -4.89 -18.24 -32.39
CA ARG A 6 -3.67 -17.58 -32.90
C ARG A 6 -3.91 -16.08 -33.15
N GLN A 7 -5.10 -15.69 -33.63
CA GLN A 7 -5.46 -14.28 -33.82
C GLN A 7 -5.69 -13.57 -32.48
N ARG A 8 -6.25 -14.27 -31.50
CA ARG A 8 -6.35 -13.72 -30.12
C ARG A 8 -4.98 -13.52 -29.47
N GLN A 9 -4.01 -14.43 -29.69
CA GLN A 9 -2.64 -14.26 -29.21
C GLN A 9 -1.88 -13.15 -29.94
N MET A 10 -2.13 -12.91 -31.23
CA MET A 10 -1.57 -11.79 -31.96
C MET A 10 -2.11 -10.44 -31.45
N CYS A 11 -3.41 -10.34 -31.23
CA CYS A 11 -4.01 -9.09 -30.69
C CYS A 11 -3.51 -8.73 -29.28
N ILE A 12 -3.00 -9.71 -28.51
CA ILE A 12 -2.40 -9.46 -27.20
C ILE A 12 -0.93 -9.03 -27.34
N ARG A 13 -0.23 -9.43 -28.42
CA ARG A 13 1.18 -9.07 -28.65
C ARG A 13 1.39 -7.67 -29.22
N ASP A 14 0.39 -7.10 -29.87
CA ASP A 14 0.51 -5.78 -30.54
C ASP A 14 0.09 -4.60 -29.64
N ARG A 15 -0.37 -4.84 -28.42
CA ARG A 15 -0.44 -3.78 -27.42
C ARG A 15 0.96 -3.47 -26.95
N ILE A 16 1.44 -2.27 -27.21
CA ILE A 16 2.65 -1.72 -26.58
C ILE A 16 2.29 -1.56 -25.11
N ILE A 17 2.40 -2.66 -24.36
CA ILE A 17 2.39 -2.58 -22.89
C ILE A 17 3.66 -1.82 -22.54
N ASN A 18 3.54 -0.59 -22.06
CA ASN A 18 4.67 0.13 -21.51
C ASN A 18 5.38 -0.79 -20.52
N SER A 19 6.71 -0.91 -20.64
CA SER A 19 7.48 -1.78 -19.75
C SER A 19 7.10 -1.49 -18.29
N PRO A 20 6.90 -2.54 -17.46
CA PRO A 20 6.56 -2.35 -16.05
C PRO A 20 7.58 -1.46 -15.34
N ILE A 21 7.12 -0.59 -14.47
CA ILE A 21 7.96 0.30 -13.67
C ILE A 21 8.01 -0.23 -12.24
N LEU A 22 9.22 -0.37 -11.69
CA LEU A 22 9.43 -0.66 -10.28
C LEU A 22 9.78 0.65 -9.56
N ILE A 23 9.02 0.97 -8.50
CA ILE A 23 9.30 2.13 -7.65
C ILE A 23 9.81 1.63 -6.30
N SER A 24 11.01 2.08 -5.90
CA SER A 24 11.59 1.75 -4.61
C SER A 24 12.53 2.86 -4.12
N ASN A 25 13.23 2.62 -3.01
CA ASN A 25 14.21 3.56 -2.45
C ASN A 25 15.27 2.80 -1.66
N LYS A 26 16.50 3.31 -1.66
CA LYS A 26 17.61 2.73 -0.90
C LYS A 26 17.41 2.72 0.61
N ILE A 27 16.45 3.49 1.15
CA ILE A 27 16.11 3.47 2.59
C ILE A 27 15.74 2.05 3.05
N TYR A 28 15.25 1.20 2.14
CA TYR A 28 14.86 -0.18 2.46
C TYR A 28 16.06 -1.14 2.62
N GLN A 29 17.29 -0.69 2.38
CA GLN A 29 18.50 -1.41 2.78
C GLN A 29 18.68 -1.43 4.30
N LEU A 30 18.13 -0.42 4.98
CA LEU A 30 18.19 -0.33 6.44
C LEU A 30 17.11 -1.20 7.07
N LEU A 31 17.47 -1.98 8.09
CA LEU A 31 16.50 -2.68 8.92
C LEU A 31 15.87 -1.69 9.90
N PRO A 32 14.53 -1.52 9.90
CA PRO A 32 13.88 -0.53 10.76
C PRO A 32 13.72 -1.01 12.20
N PHE A 33 13.67 -2.31 12.40
CA PHE A 33 13.39 -2.98 13.67
C PHE A 33 14.56 -3.85 14.11
N ASP A 34 14.62 -4.18 15.40
CA ASP A 34 15.49 -5.24 15.88
C ASP A 34 15.02 -6.61 15.36
N GLN A 35 15.88 -7.63 15.51
CA GLN A 35 15.64 -8.96 14.96
C GLN A 35 14.41 -9.68 15.55
N SER A 36 13.88 -9.21 16.66
CA SER A 36 12.70 -9.80 17.32
C SER A 36 11.37 -9.35 16.69
N HIS A 37 11.38 -8.27 15.90
CA HIS A 37 10.16 -7.74 15.32
C HIS A 37 9.73 -8.52 14.06
N PRO A 38 8.43 -8.83 13.88
CA PRO A 38 7.95 -9.57 12.71
C PRO A 38 8.32 -8.94 11.35
N LEU A 39 8.52 -7.62 11.30
CA LEU A 39 8.93 -6.90 10.11
C LEU A 39 10.45 -6.64 10.03
N ALA A 40 11.26 -7.30 10.85
CA ALA A 40 12.71 -7.15 10.82
C ALA A 40 13.36 -7.73 9.56
N LEU A 41 12.69 -8.65 8.86
CA LEU A 41 13.23 -9.27 7.65
C LEU A 41 13.32 -8.26 6.50
N ASN A 42 14.52 -8.14 5.91
CA ASN A 42 14.70 -7.39 4.68
C ASN A 42 14.17 -8.21 3.50
N ARG A 43 12.97 -7.86 3.01
CA ARG A 43 12.33 -8.54 1.88
C ARG A 43 12.40 -7.77 0.58
N ILE A 44 12.55 -6.44 0.63
CA ILE A 44 12.43 -5.55 -0.52
C ILE A 44 13.71 -5.60 -1.36
N MET A 45 14.86 -5.30 -0.76
CA MET A 45 16.11 -5.21 -1.51
C MET A 45 16.59 -6.56 -2.10
N PRO A 46 16.43 -7.71 -1.42
CA PRO A 46 16.75 -9.00 -2.03
C PRO A 46 15.90 -9.32 -3.28
N VAL A 47 14.59 -8.95 -3.27
CA VAL A 47 13.73 -9.14 -4.44
C VAL A 47 14.20 -8.28 -5.62
N ILE A 48 14.54 -7.02 -5.37
CA ILE A 48 15.08 -6.11 -6.40
C ILE A 48 16.40 -6.64 -6.95
N GLY A 49 17.33 -7.02 -6.07
CA GLY A 49 18.63 -7.57 -6.46
C GLY A 49 18.50 -8.87 -7.27
N LEU A 50 17.56 -9.74 -6.90
CA LEU A 50 17.27 -10.95 -7.65
C LEU A 50 16.73 -10.63 -9.05
N ALA A 51 15.75 -9.72 -9.16
CA ALA A 51 15.19 -9.30 -10.44
C ALA A 51 16.26 -8.71 -11.37
N GLN A 52 17.16 -7.88 -10.83
CA GLN A 52 18.29 -7.33 -11.57
C GLN A 52 19.27 -8.44 -12.02
N SER A 53 19.62 -9.37 -11.13
CA SER A 53 20.54 -10.48 -11.43
C SER A 53 20.00 -11.43 -12.51
N LEU A 54 18.67 -11.55 -12.60
CA LEU A 54 17.97 -12.35 -13.61
C LEU A 54 17.68 -11.58 -14.90
N ASN A 55 18.10 -10.31 -15.01
CA ASN A 55 17.79 -9.41 -16.13
C ASN A 55 16.27 -9.21 -16.35
N TRP A 56 15.48 -9.27 -15.28
CA TRP A 56 14.04 -8.99 -15.32
C TRP A 56 13.71 -7.52 -15.07
N LEU A 57 14.69 -6.75 -14.59
CA LEU A 57 14.55 -5.34 -14.26
C LEU A 57 15.72 -4.55 -14.85
N ASP A 58 15.43 -3.74 -15.85
CA ASP A 58 16.36 -2.79 -16.44
C ASP A 58 16.41 -1.48 -15.64
N GLU A 59 17.51 -0.74 -15.71
CA GLU A 59 17.65 0.56 -15.04
C GLU A 59 16.56 1.57 -15.46
N SER A 60 16.13 1.53 -16.73
CA SER A 60 15.05 2.39 -17.25
C SER A 60 13.69 2.12 -16.60
N GLN A 61 13.49 0.92 -16.06
CA GLN A 61 12.27 0.51 -15.38
C GLN A 61 12.27 0.84 -13.89
N TYR A 62 13.42 1.24 -13.33
CA TYR A 62 13.54 1.62 -11.92
C TYR A 62 13.31 3.11 -11.74
N LYS A 63 12.44 3.46 -10.77
CA LYS A 63 12.25 4.85 -10.31
C LYS A 63 12.46 4.92 -8.80
N GLU A 64 13.24 5.90 -8.37
CA GLU A 64 13.41 6.16 -6.94
C GLU A 64 12.22 6.98 -6.42
N SER A 65 11.60 6.51 -5.33
CA SER A 65 10.54 7.27 -4.65
C SER A 65 11.11 8.41 -3.81
N SER A 66 10.42 9.54 -3.79
CA SER A 66 10.68 10.62 -2.85
C SER A 66 9.99 10.36 -1.50
N ILE A 67 10.43 11.07 -0.47
CA ILE A 67 9.74 11.13 0.82
C ILE A 67 8.50 12.01 0.64
N ALA A 68 7.30 11.49 0.92
CA ALA A 68 6.10 12.29 0.91
C ALA A 68 6.17 13.40 1.98
N SER A 69 5.89 14.63 1.59
CA SER A 69 5.82 15.77 2.50
C SER A 69 4.63 15.66 3.45
N VAL A 70 4.64 16.43 4.54
CA VAL A 70 3.50 16.54 5.47
C VAL A 70 2.21 16.88 4.72
N ASN A 71 2.26 17.80 3.75
CA ASN A 71 1.09 18.19 2.95
C ASN A 71 0.58 17.03 2.07
N MET A 72 1.46 16.23 1.48
CA MET A 72 1.08 15.07 0.68
C MET A 72 0.41 14.01 1.55
N LEU A 73 0.95 13.74 2.74
CA LEU A 73 0.37 12.80 3.71
C LEU A 73 -0.97 13.32 4.26
N ALA A 74 -1.09 14.63 4.46
CA ALA A 74 -2.31 15.30 4.93
C ALA A 74 -3.47 15.27 3.91
N ARG A 75 -3.24 14.78 2.70
CA ARG A 75 -4.32 14.51 1.75
C ARG A 75 -5.33 13.48 2.30
N TYR A 76 -4.87 12.58 3.16
CA TYR A 76 -5.70 11.61 3.87
C TYR A 76 -5.59 11.74 5.39
N HIS A 77 -4.38 11.74 5.92
CA HIS A 77 -4.14 11.73 7.35
C HIS A 77 -4.37 13.11 8.00
N ASN A 78 -4.82 13.13 9.25
CA ASN A 78 -4.88 14.37 10.01
C ASN A 78 -3.48 14.95 10.21
N VAL A 79 -3.33 16.25 10.02
CA VAL A 79 -2.05 16.96 10.12
C VAL A 79 -1.39 16.74 11.48
N ASP A 80 -2.16 16.84 12.58
CA ASP A 80 -1.65 16.63 13.93
C ASP A 80 -1.12 15.20 14.17
N TYR A 81 -1.68 14.19 13.49
CA TYR A 81 -1.14 12.84 13.50
C TYR A 81 0.18 12.75 12.73
N VAL A 82 0.24 13.32 11.54
CA VAL A 82 1.46 13.33 10.70
C VAL A 82 2.61 14.05 11.42
N GLU A 83 2.32 15.20 12.04
CA GLU A 83 3.30 15.96 12.83
C GLU A 83 3.75 15.22 14.10
N ALA A 84 2.85 14.46 14.74
CA ALA A 84 3.22 13.63 15.89
C ALA A 84 4.21 12.52 15.50
N VAL A 85 4.04 11.89 14.32
CA VAL A 85 4.97 10.88 13.81
C VAL A 85 6.32 11.52 13.47
N LEU A 86 6.32 12.69 12.82
CA LEU A 86 7.53 13.44 12.50
C LEU A 86 8.29 13.85 13.78
N SER A 87 7.56 14.36 14.77
CA SER A 87 8.12 14.72 16.08
C SER A 87 8.71 13.51 16.79
N ALA A 88 8.06 12.33 16.71
CA ALA A 88 8.58 11.11 17.29
C ALA A 88 9.93 10.70 16.68
N GLU A 89 10.10 10.86 15.37
CA GLU A 89 11.39 10.60 14.70
C GLU A 89 12.47 11.60 15.15
N ASN A 90 12.15 12.90 15.14
CA ASN A 90 13.10 13.97 15.48
C ASN A 90 13.58 13.84 16.94
N ASN A 91 12.66 13.54 17.85
CA ASN A 91 12.96 13.39 19.27
C ASN A 91 13.46 11.98 19.66
N ARG A 92 13.47 11.02 18.72
CA ARG A 92 13.83 9.61 18.93
C ARG A 92 13.00 8.95 20.05
N CYS A 93 11.80 9.41 20.27
CA CYS A 93 10.87 8.87 21.27
C CYS A 93 9.42 9.23 20.96
N ILE A 94 8.49 8.47 21.51
CA ILE A 94 7.06 8.75 21.43
C ILE A 94 6.59 9.20 22.82
N PRO A 95 6.19 10.48 23.00
CA PRO A 95 5.59 10.93 24.27
C PRO A 95 4.33 10.12 24.59
N GLY A 96 4.16 9.73 25.84
CA GLY A 96 3.06 8.83 26.25
C GLY A 96 1.64 9.36 25.91
N THR A 97 1.45 10.67 25.91
CA THR A 97 0.19 11.34 25.50
C THR A 97 -0.10 11.13 24.02
N LEU A 98 0.89 11.32 23.15
CA LEU A 98 0.79 11.10 21.71
C LEU A 98 0.65 9.60 21.40
N GLY A 99 1.36 8.74 22.15
CA GLY A 99 1.25 7.30 22.03
C GLY A 99 -0.17 6.80 22.27
N LYS A 100 -0.86 7.35 23.29
CA LYS A 100 -2.26 7.01 23.56
C LYS A 100 -3.21 7.55 22.48
N ARG A 101 -3.03 8.82 22.07
CA ARG A 101 -3.92 9.49 21.10
C ARG A 101 -3.85 8.86 19.71
N PHE A 102 -2.64 8.51 19.24
CA PHE A 102 -2.38 8.10 17.88
C PHE A 102 -1.98 6.62 17.74
N ASN A 103 -2.09 5.83 18.82
CA ASN A 103 -1.71 4.42 18.86
C ASN A 103 -0.25 4.16 18.43
N LEU A 104 0.64 5.12 18.67
CA LEU A 104 2.08 5.01 18.43
C LEU A 104 2.78 4.40 19.66
N GLY A 105 3.78 3.54 19.44
CA GLY A 105 4.50 2.84 20.52
C GLY A 105 3.65 1.81 21.26
N ARG A 106 2.53 1.38 20.71
CA ARG A 106 1.55 0.51 21.35
C ARG A 106 0.98 -0.52 20.38
N ARG A 107 0.51 -1.66 20.91
CA ARG A 107 -0.21 -2.70 20.14
C ARG A 107 0.49 -3.08 18.82
N GLY A 108 1.81 -3.29 18.89
CA GLY A 108 2.62 -3.64 17.73
C GLY A 108 3.15 -2.46 16.93
N ASN A 109 2.61 -1.24 17.08
CA ASN A 109 3.12 -0.04 16.40
C ASN A 109 4.29 0.57 17.16
N SER A 110 5.34 -0.23 17.42
CA SER A 110 6.51 0.16 18.19
C SER A 110 7.27 1.31 17.53
N TYR A 111 7.98 2.11 18.34
CA TYR A 111 8.94 3.05 17.81
C TYR A 111 10.08 2.32 17.09
N PHE A 112 10.49 2.87 15.97
CA PHE A 112 11.70 2.46 15.25
C PHE A 112 12.40 3.66 14.63
N SER A 113 13.69 3.52 14.38
CA SER A 113 14.44 4.55 13.66
C SER A 113 13.82 4.78 12.28
N LYS A 114 13.64 6.06 11.90
CA LYS A 114 12.98 6.44 10.66
C LYS A 114 11.47 6.12 10.62
N ILE A 115 10.79 6.21 11.77
CA ILE A 115 9.34 5.98 11.90
C ILE A 115 8.48 6.91 11.03
N PHE A 116 8.97 8.11 10.70
CA PHE A 116 8.36 9.01 9.72
C PHE A 116 8.92 8.78 8.32
N THR A 117 10.24 8.87 8.18
CA THR A 117 10.91 8.90 6.87
C THR A 117 10.61 7.64 6.05
N ARG A 118 10.67 6.45 6.64
CA ARG A 118 10.44 5.19 5.91
C ARG A 118 8.99 5.02 5.42
N PRO A 119 7.95 5.16 6.26
CA PRO A 119 6.55 5.12 5.79
C PRO A 119 6.19 6.26 4.84
N ALA A 120 6.76 7.46 5.03
CA ALA A 120 6.56 8.58 4.12
C ALA A 120 7.21 8.31 2.73
N THR A 121 8.33 7.58 2.68
CA THR A 121 8.92 7.12 1.41
C THR A 121 8.02 6.08 0.72
N THR A 122 7.42 5.16 1.48
CA THR A 122 6.44 4.20 0.95
C THR A 122 5.21 4.92 0.38
N ALA A 123 4.68 5.89 1.13
CA ALA A 123 3.57 6.71 0.66
C ALA A 123 3.94 7.51 -0.61
N GLY A 124 5.16 8.05 -0.65
CA GLY A 124 5.69 8.76 -1.84
C GLY A 124 5.74 7.86 -3.08
N ALA A 125 6.10 6.58 -2.92
CA ALA A 125 6.08 5.61 -4.01
C ALA A 125 4.66 5.36 -4.54
N SER A 126 3.69 5.16 -3.66
CA SER A 126 2.29 4.92 -4.05
C SER A 126 1.64 6.18 -4.66
N ILE A 127 1.97 7.37 -4.17
CA ILE A 127 1.53 8.63 -4.77
C ILE A 127 2.13 8.80 -6.17
N LEU A 128 3.43 8.55 -6.36
CA LEU A 128 4.09 8.59 -7.66
C LEU A 128 3.48 7.56 -8.63
N ALA A 129 3.20 6.35 -8.15
CA ALA A 129 2.51 5.33 -8.95
C ALA A 129 1.14 5.84 -9.43
N GLY A 130 0.36 6.46 -8.56
CA GLY A 130 -0.93 7.06 -8.90
C GLY A 130 -0.81 8.15 -9.96
N GLN A 131 0.17 9.03 -9.86
CA GLN A 131 0.45 10.08 -10.84
C GLN A 131 0.82 9.49 -12.21
N LEU A 132 1.75 8.53 -12.24
CA LEU A 132 2.20 7.91 -13.48
C LEU A 132 1.08 7.15 -14.19
N LEU A 133 0.26 6.39 -13.46
CA LEU A 133 -0.86 5.64 -14.03
C LEU A 133 -1.96 6.56 -14.56
N ALA A 134 -2.21 7.69 -13.90
CA ALA A 134 -3.21 8.64 -14.35
C ALA A 134 -2.80 9.40 -15.62
N HIS A 135 -1.51 9.55 -15.88
CA HIS A 135 -0.99 10.23 -17.10
C HIS A 135 -0.73 9.26 -18.26
N ASN A 136 -0.71 7.97 -18.01
CA ASN A 136 -0.54 6.94 -19.04
C ASN A 136 -1.86 6.20 -19.23
N GLU A 137 -2.26 5.98 -20.47
CA GLU A 137 -3.50 5.23 -20.79
C GLU A 137 -3.40 3.76 -20.35
N GLU A 138 -2.19 3.18 -20.34
CA GLU A 138 -1.91 1.81 -19.92
C GLU A 138 -0.55 1.73 -19.20
N GLY A 139 -0.43 0.86 -18.18
CA GLY A 139 0.83 0.64 -17.51
C GLY A 139 0.73 -0.29 -16.31
N ILE A 140 1.87 -0.81 -15.88
CA ILE A 140 2.03 -1.62 -14.68
C ILE A 140 3.09 -0.97 -13.80
N ILE A 141 2.76 -0.71 -12.54
CA ILE A 141 3.72 -0.19 -11.57
C ILE A 141 3.75 -1.12 -10.36
N PHE A 142 4.94 -1.51 -9.97
CA PHE A 142 5.20 -2.35 -8.81
C PHE A 142 5.94 -1.58 -7.73
N SER A 143 5.36 -1.50 -6.53
CA SER A 143 5.97 -0.90 -5.34
C SER A 143 6.05 -1.94 -4.22
N PRO A 144 7.19 -2.65 -4.05
CA PRO A 144 7.30 -3.77 -3.13
C PRO A 144 7.25 -3.39 -1.65
N ALA A 145 7.36 -2.11 -1.33
CA ALA A 145 7.27 -1.59 0.03
C ALA A 145 5.87 -1.14 0.44
N GLY A 146 4.94 -1.06 -0.52
CA GLY A 146 3.56 -0.63 -0.31
C GLY A 146 2.69 -1.67 0.40
N GLY A 147 1.42 -1.29 0.63
CA GLY A 147 0.41 -2.16 1.21
C GLY A 147 0.14 -1.93 2.70
N ASN A 148 0.40 -0.74 3.24
CA ASN A 148 0.13 -0.40 4.64
C ASN A 148 -1.35 -0.09 4.87
N HIS A 149 -2.21 -1.08 4.65
CA HIS A 149 -3.66 -0.98 4.51
C HIS A 149 -4.44 -0.78 5.82
N HIS A 150 -3.78 -0.93 6.99
CA HIS A 150 -4.44 -0.80 8.30
C HIS A 150 -4.39 0.59 8.90
N ALA A 151 -3.43 1.45 8.50
CA ALA A 151 -3.31 2.78 9.06
C ALA A 151 -4.60 3.58 8.85
N LYS A 152 -5.06 4.22 9.91
CA LYS A 152 -6.28 5.03 9.92
C LYS A 152 -5.97 6.50 9.64
N LYS A 153 -7.01 7.29 9.43
CA LYS A 153 -6.86 8.73 9.17
C LYS A 153 -6.05 9.45 10.26
N ASN A 154 -6.19 9.02 11.52
CA ASN A 154 -5.63 9.69 12.68
C ASN A 154 -4.87 8.78 13.64
N GLN A 155 -4.51 7.54 13.23
CA GLN A 155 -3.76 6.64 14.11
C GLN A 155 -3.06 5.51 13.34
N ALA A 156 -1.98 5.01 13.91
CA ALA A 156 -1.31 3.80 13.46
C ALA A 156 -2.13 2.54 13.83
N ALA A 157 -2.09 1.54 12.97
CA ALA A 157 -2.73 0.24 13.22
C ALA A 157 -1.98 -0.86 12.46
N GLY A 158 -1.90 -2.09 13.02
CA GLY A 158 -1.37 -3.26 12.33
C GLY A 158 0.03 -3.06 11.75
N PHE A 159 0.94 -2.44 12.49
CA PHE A 159 2.30 -2.06 12.06
C PHE A 159 2.35 -0.97 10.97
N CYS A 160 1.19 -0.48 10.50
CA CYS A 160 1.09 0.54 9.47
C CYS A 160 1.03 1.94 10.11
N ILE A 161 1.93 2.83 9.66
CA ILE A 161 1.98 4.22 10.13
C ILE A 161 1.17 5.11 9.18
N PHE A 162 1.47 5.11 7.88
CA PHE A 162 0.70 5.83 6.88
C PHE A 162 0.07 4.85 5.90
N ASN A 163 -1.18 5.12 5.49
CA ASN A 163 -1.92 4.30 4.53
C ASN A 163 -1.54 4.68 3.11
N ASP A 164 -0.49 4.07 2.60
CA ASP A 164 0.01 4.34 1.25
C ASP A 164 -0.97 3.89 0.14
N PRO A 165 -1.74 2.77 0.26
CA PRO A 165 -2.80 2.46 -0.70
C PRO A 165 -3.83 3.57 -0.84
N VAL A 166 -4.31 4.14 0.27
CA VAL A 166 -5.27 5.26 0.24
C VAL A 166 -4.67 6.47 -0.46
N LEU A 167 -3.43 6.84 -0.13
CA LEU A 167 -2.75 7.98 -0.75
C LEU A 167 -2.49 7.75 -2.25
N GLY A 168 -2.17 6.53 -2.66
CA GLY A 168 -2.03 6.15 -4.07
C GLY A 168 -3.35 6.28 -4.84
N ILE A 169 -4.45 5.76 -4.28
CA ILE A 169 -5.79 5.87 -4.86
C ILE A 169 -6.22 7.34 -4.99
N LEU A 170 -6.04 8.13 -3.93
CA LEU A 170 -6.35 9.56 -3.96
C LEU A 170 -5.51 10.28 -5.03
N SER A 171 -4.22 9.90 -5.18
CA SER A 171 -3.36 10.45 -6.23
C SER A 171 -3.89 10.13 -7.64
N MET A 172 -4.40 8.91 -7.88
CA MET A 172 -5.03 8.54 -9.15
C MET A 172 -6.26 9.42 -9.44
N LEU A 173 -7.14 9.58 -8.45
CA LEU A 173 -8.36 10.39 -8.58
C LEU A 173 -8.05 11.88 -8.78
N ASP A 174 -7.09 12.43 -8.01
CA ASP A 174 -6.68 13.83 -8.11
C ASP A 174 -6.03 14.16 -9.47
N ASN A 175 -5.43 13.17 -10.13
CA ASN A 175 -4.84 13.30 -11.47
C ASN A 175 -5.80 12.87 -12.62
N GLY A 176 -7.09 12.71 -12.33
CA GLY A 176 -8.14 12.64 -13.36
C GLY A 176 -8.75 11.27 -13.62
N LEU A 177 -8.28 10.18 -12.98
CA LEU A 177 -8.98 8.90 -13.08
C LEU A 177 -10.37 9.01 -12.44
N LYS A 178 -11.37 8.46 -13.09
CA LYS A 178 -12.78 8.57 -12.67
C LYS A 178 -13.15 7.55 -11.62
N THR A 179 -12.62 6.35 -11.76
CA THR A 179 -12.90 5.22 -10.87
C THR A 179 -11.65 4.40 -10.63
N VAL A 180 -11.54 3.80 -9.44
CA VAL A 180 -10.43 2.92 -9.05
C VAL A 180 -11.01 1.65 -8.43
N LEU A 181 -10.49 0.50 -8.87
CA LEU A 181 -10.72 -0.77 -8.21
C LEU A 181 -9.51 -1.09 -7.32
N TYR A 182 -9.74 -1.25 -6.03
CA TYR A 182 -8.76 -1.75 -5.07
C TYR A 182 -9.03 -3.21 -4.75
N VAL A 183 -8.04 -4.07 -4.94
CA VAL A 183 -8.10 -5.50 -4.60
C VAL A 183 -7.05 -5.79 -3.55
N ASP A 184 -7.48 -6.28 -2.39
CA ASP A 184 -6.64 -6.64 -1.26
C ASP A 184 -6.60 -8.16 -1.12
N LEU A 185 -5.41 -8.73 -1.22
CA LEU A 185 -5.16 -10.17 -1.13
C LEU A 185 -4.35 -10.53 0.14
N ASP A 186 -4.17 -9.57 1.06
CA ASP A 186 -3.53 -9.85 2.35
C ASP A 186 -4.43 -10.76 3.20
N ALA A 187 -3.81 -11.60 4.02
CA ALA A 187 -4.53 -12.47 4.95
C ALA A 187 -5.39 -11.69 5.97
N HIS A 188 -5.09 -10.41 6.18
CA HIS A 188 -5.86 -9.51 7.03
C HIS A 188 -6.80 -8.64 6.20
N HIS A 189 -7.98 -8.37 6.71
CA HIS A 189 -8.89 -7.42 6.08
C HIS A 189 -8.29 -6.01 6.02
N GLY A 190 -8.30 -5.37 4.84
CA GLY A 190 -7.81 -4.01 4.61
C GLY A 190 -8.73 -2.92 5.17
N ASP A 191 -8.92 -2.93 6.49
CA ASP A 191 -9.91 -2.11 7.22
C ASP A 191 -9.66 -0.60 7.11
N GLY A 192 -8.39 -0.18 6.97
CA GLY A 192 -8.04 1.22 6.80
C GLY A 192 -8.42 1.77 5.43
N VAL A 193 -8.28 0.96 4.37
CA VAL A 193 -8.68 1.35 3.00
C VAL A 193 -10.20 1.36 2.89
N GLN A 194 -10.89 0.36 3.45
CA GLN A 194 -12.34 0.36 3.49
C GLN A 194 -12.90 1.61 4.19
N GLU A 195 -12.38 1.94 5.38
CA GLU A 195 -12.82 3.12 6.14
C GLU A 195 -12.65 4.41 5.34
N ALA A 196 -11.57 4.52 4.57
CA ALA A 196 -11.30 5.69 3.73
C ALA A 196 -12.33 5.88 2.61
N PHE A 197 -12.81 4.78 2.01
CA PHE A 197 -13.59 4.84 0.76
C PHE A 197 -15.01 4.25 0.85
N GLN A 198 -15.48 3.81 2.01
CA GLN A 198 -16.82 3.24 2.15
C GLN A 198 -17.97 4.20 1.74
N ASN A 199 -17.70 5.51 1.72
CA ASN A 199 -18.61 6.56 1.33
C ASN A 199 -18.18 7.30 0.05
N ASP A 200 -17.29 6.71 -0.76
CA ASP A 200 -16.82 7.27 -2.04
C ASP A 200 -17.09 6.26 -3.16
N ASP A 201 -18.10 6.51 -3.98
CA ASP A 201 -18.54 5.64 -5.05
C ASP A 201 -17.57 5.54 -6.24
N ARG A 202 -16.54 6.39 -6.26
CA ARG A 202 -15.47 6.33 -7.27
C ARG A 202 -14.48 5.20 -6.98
N VAL A 203 -14.47 4.66 -5.74
CA VAL A 203 -13.52 3.61 -5.35
C VAL A 203 -14.28 2.34 -4.98
N PHE A 204 -14.03 1.28 -5.71
CA PHE A 204 -14.55 -0.05 -5.41
C PHE A 204 -13.49 -0.86 -4.67
N THR A 205 -13.83 -1.44 -3.51
CA THR A 205 -12.89 -2.23 -2.72
C THR A 205 -13.31 -3.69 -2.65
N ILE A 206 -12.38 -4.58 -2.91
CA ILE A 206 -12.51 -6.03 -2.74
C ILE A 206 -11.42 -6.48 -1.77
N SER A 207 -11.78 -7.22 -0.72
CA SER A 207 -10.82 -7.85 0.18
C SER A 207 -11.09 -9.34 0.30
N ILE A 208 -10.07 -10.14 -0.01
CA ILE A 208 -10.03 -11.59 0.20
C ILE A 208 -9.13 -11.82 1.40
N HIS A 209 -9.68 -12.28 2.52
CA HIS A 209 -8.94 -12.36 3.78
C HIS A 209 -9.41 -13.55 4.62
N GLU A 210 -8.59 -14.00 5.56
CA GLU A 210 -8.92 -15.09 6.47
C GLU A 210 -10.03 -14.67 7.44
N LYS A 211 -11.08 -15.47 7.48
CA LYS A 211 -12.23 -15.27 8.39
C LYS A 211 -11.78 -15.32 9.85
N ASN A 212 -12.30 -14.40 10.66
CA ASN A 212 -12.02 -14.30 12.08
C ASN A 212 -10.53 -14.04 12.43
N ARG A 213 -9.73 -13.59 11.48
CA ARG A 213 -8.38 -13.06 11.74
C ARG A 213 -8.46 -11.58 12.16
N TRP A 214 -7.50 -11.12 12.96
CA TRP A 214 -7.38 -9.68 13.25
C TRP A 214 -7.40 -8.87 11.93
N PRO A 215 -8.07 -7.73 11.82
CA PRO A 215 -8.71 -6.89 12.83
C PRO A 215 -10.14 -7.29 13.20
N TYR A 216 -10.63 -8.47 12.83
CA TYR A 216 -11.96 -9.02 13.12
C TYR A 216 -13.11 -8.24 12.45
N THR A 217 -12.84 -7.61 11.34
CA THR A 217 -13.74 -6.82 10.48
C THR A 217 -13.87 -7.46 9.09
N GLY A 218 -14.57 -6.85 8.15
CA GLY A 218 -14.72 -7.37 6.79
C GLY A 218 -15.80 -8.45 6.68
N LYS A 219 -16.97 -8.21 7.26
CA LYS A 219 -18.10 -9.14 7.14
C LYS A 219 -18.64 -9.19 5.73
N ILE A 220 -19.00 -10.37 5.24
CA ILE A 220 -19.58 -10.57 3.91
C ILE A 220 -20.84 -9.73 3.66
N SER A 221 -21.52 -9.29 4.70
CA SER A 221 -22.72 -8.45 4.62
C SER A 221 -22.43 -6.96 4.41
N GLU A 222 -21.19 -6.49 4.64
CA GLU A 222 -20.84 -5.10 4.48
C GLU A 222 -20.79 -4.73 2.99
N ARG A 223 -21.39 -3.61 2.61
CA ARG A 223 -21.51 -3.19 1.21
C ARG A 223 -21.13 -1.72 0.95
N GLY A 224 -21.00 -0.89 2.01
CA GLY A 224 -20.83 0.57 1.86
C GLY A 224 -21.98 1.16 1.02
N LEU A 225 -21.65 1.99 0.05
CA LEU A 225 -22.59 2.49 -0.97
C LEU A 225 -22.85 1.47 -2.12
N GLY A 226 -22.56 0.19 -1.92
CA GLY A 226 -22.53 -0.84 -2.95
C GLY A 226 -21.14 -1.08 -3.53
N ASN A 227 -20.15 -0.38 -3.04
CA ASN A 227 -18.77 -0.34 -3.54
C ASN A 227 -17.79 -1.21 -2.71
N ILE A 228 -18.29 -2.02 -1.78
CA ILE A 228 -17.48 -2.92 -0.96
C ILE A 228 -17.85 -4.38 -1.22
N ARG A 229 -16.84 -5.24 -1.32
CA ARG A 229 -16.99 -6.70 -1.38
C ARG A 229 -15.95 -7.39 -0.48
N HIS A 230 -16.44 -8.34 0.31
CA HIS A 230 -15.61 -9.20 1.14
C HIS A 230 -15.77 -10.66 0.76
N LEU A 231 -14.64 -11.33 0.67
CA LEU A 231 -14.54 -12.77 0.45
C LEU A 231 -13.72 -13.37 1.61
N PRO A 232 -14.33 -13.51 2.82
CA PRO A 232 -13.66 -14.12 3.95
C PRO A 232 -13.49 -15.61 3.69
N VAL A 233 -12.24 -16.07 3.61
CA VAL A 233 -11.88 -17.47 3.35
C VAL A 233 -11.61 -18.23 4.64
N PRO A 234 -11.73 -19.57 4.66
CA PRO A 234 -11.36 -20.38 5.80
C PRO A 234 -9.89 -20.20 6.19
N LYS A 235 -9.59 -20.48 7.46
CA LYS A 235 -8.20 -20.66 7.89
C LYS A 235 -7.58 -21.83 7.13
N ASP A 236 -6.31 -21.70 6.78
CA ASP A 236 -5.53 -22.72 6.09
C ASP A 236 -6.04 -23.05 4.65
N LEU A 237 -6.78 -22.13 4.01
CA LEU A 237 -7.17 -22.25 2.60
C LEU A 237 -5.93 -22.57 1.73
N ASN A 238 -6.07 -23.52 0.84
CA ASN A 238 -5.03 -23.95 -0.09
C ASN A 238 -5.58 -24.10 -1.52
N ASP A 239 -4.70 -24.36 -2.50
CA ASP A 239 -5.04 -24.39 -3.92
C ASP A 239 -6.03 -25.52 -4.33
N ASN A 240 -6.40 -26.40 -3.42
CA ASN A 240 -7.34 -27.51 -3.67
C ASN A 240 -8.77 -27.21 -3.17
N GLU A 241 -9.00 -26.06 -2.55
CA GLU A 241 -10.28 -25.58 -2.01
C GLU A 241 -10.76 -24.33 -2.76
#